data_a8fd8154ddf0dbfb217221686e1e400d
#
_entry.id   a8fd8154ddf0dbfb217221686e1e400d
#
_cell.length_a   1.000
_cell.length_b   1.000
_cell.length_c   1.000
_cell.angle_alpha   90.00
_cell.angle_beta   90.00
_cell.angle_gamma   90.00
#
_symmetry.space_group_name_H-M   'P 1'
#
loop_
_entity.id
_entity.type
_entity.pdbx_description
1 polymer ?
#
loop_
_entity_poly.entity_id
_entity_poly.type
_entity_poly.pdbx_seq_one_letter_code
_entity_poly.pdbx_strand_id
1 'polypeptide(L)'
;LQNIRNFIQKKYNREDMVFETKEDPSLGGGFIIRAGNEVYDWSTNGRMKQFADKLSQVGKTASEQGIISILKGEIEDFNLQAQENEIGSVSWVGDGIANVNGIDHAEYGEIVIFDSGVKGMVQDVRRDEIGCILFGHDTEIREGTRVVRTGKRAGIPVGDGFKGRIVDALGAPIDGAGPIKEEGYRPIEQPAPSIVDRQSVGVPMETG
;
A
#
# COMPACT_ATOMS: atom_id res chain seq x y z
N LEU A 1 -18.77 11.23 -19.79
CA LEU A 1 -18.32 9.96 -20.41
C LEU A 1 -17.34 10.20 -21.55
N GLN A 2 -17.61 11.18 -22.47
CA GLN A 2 -16.75 11.42 -23.64
C GLN A 2 -15.32 11.85 -23.25
N ASN A 3 -15.18 12.72 -22.26
CA ASN A 3 -13.86 13.19 -21.77
C ASN A 3 -13.05 12.06 -21.14
N ILE A 4 -13.71 11.13 -20.45
CA ILE A 4 -13.11 9.95 -19.86
C ILE A 4 -12.58 9.00 -20.95
N ARG A 5 -13.40 8.75 -21.98
CA ARG A 5 -12.98 7.96 -23.15
C ARG A 5 -11.73 8.53 -23.79
N ASN A 6 -11.73 9.83 -24.07
CA ASN A 6 -10.58 10.51 -24.68
C ASN A 6 -9.32 10.44 -23.82
N PHE A 7 -9.46 10.54 -22.49
CA PHE A 7 -8.35 10.40 -21.57
C PHE A 7 -7.74 8.99 -21.64
N ILE A 8 -8.57 7.95 -21.54
CA ILE A 8 -8.13 6.55 -21.57
C ILE A 8 -7.52 6.19 -22.93
N GLN A 9 -8.16 6.56 -24.03
CA GLN A 9 -7.64 6.33 -25.39
C GLN A 9 -6.27 6.98 -25.58
N LYS A 10 -6.08 8.20 -25.07
CA LYS A 10 -4.82 8.91 -25.15
C LYS A 10 -3.72 8.26 -24.30
N LYS A 11 -4.07 7.78 -23.10
CA LYS A 11 -3.12 7.14 -22.17
C LYS A 11 -2.61 5.79 -22.71
N TYR A 12 -3.51 4.97 -23.24
CA TYR A 12 -3.15 3.62 -23.76
C TYR A 12 -2.83 3.59 -25.25
N ASN A 13 -2.92 4.74 -25.94
CA ASN A 13 -2.68 4.86 -27.37
C ASN A 13 -3.46 3.83 -28.22
N ARG A 14 -4.73 3.59 -27.83
CA ARG A 14 -5.63 2.64 -28.49
C ARG A 14 -6.98 3.31 -28.76
N GLU A 15 -7.49 3.14 -29.99
CA GLU A 15 -8.78 3.74 -30.44
C GLU A 15 -9.96 2.77 -30.31
N ASP A 16 -9.70 1.46 -30.31
CA ASP A 16 -10.69 0.37 -30.39
C ASP A 16 -11.04 -0.22 -29.01
N MET A 17 -11.14 0.62 -27.99
CA MET A 17 -11.53 0.18 -26.64
C MET A 17 -13.04 0.08 -26.47
N VAL A 18 -13.50 -1.05 -25.93
CA VAL A 18 -14.89 -1.24 -25.51
C VAL A 18 -15.05 -0.75 -24.07
N PHE A 19 -15.99 0.15 -23.85
CA PHE A 19 -16.30 0.69 -22.51
C PHE A 19 -17.62 0.11 -22.00
N GLU A 20 -17.56 -0.57 -20.87
CA GLU A 20 -18.73 -1.00 -20.12
C GLU A 20 -18.95 -0.06 -18.94
N THR A 21 -20.17 0.43 -18.75
CA THR A 21 -20.51 1.31 -17.63
C THR A 21 -21.49 0.61 -16.71
N LYS A 22 -21.16 0.61 -15.40
CA LYS A 22 -22.00 0.07 -14.34
C LYS A 22 -22.22 1.15 -13.29
N GLU A 23 -23.47 1.33 -12.86
CA GLU A 23 -23.81 2.21 -11.74
C GLU A 23 -23.59 1.48 -10.42
N ASP A 24 -22.86 2.12 -9.49
CA ASP A 24 -22.59 1.60 -8.16
C ASP A 24 -22.89 2.67 -7.10
N PRO A 25 -24.03 2.55 -6.38
CA PRO A 25 -24.41 3.51 -5.35
C PRO A 25 -23.44 3.59 -4.16
N SER A 26 -22.60 2.55 -3.94
CA SER A 26 -21.67 2.50 -2.83
C SER A 26 -20.53 3.51 -2.94
N LEU A 27 -20.29 4.08 -4.13
CA LEU A 27 -19.23 5.06 -4.37
C LEU A 27 -19.47 6.42 -3.71
N GLY A 28 -20.71 6.69 -3.29
CA GLY A 28 -21.09 7.99 -2.70
C GLY A 28 -21.01 9.17 -3.68
N GLY A 29 -20.63 8.92 -4.94
CA GLY A 29 -20.42 9.87 -6.03
C GLY A 29 -19.05 9.70 -6.69
N GLY A 30 -18.87 10.31 -7.87
CA GLY A 30 -17.66 10.14 -8.67
C GLY A 30 -17.69 8.88 -9.53
N PHE A 31 -16.54 8.36 -9.90
CA PHE A 31 -16.43 7.17 -10.75
C PHE A 31 -15.11 6.43 -10.50
N ILE A 32 -15.11 5.15 -10.83
CA ILE A 32 -13.92 4.31 -10.85
C ILE A 32 -13.75 3.79 -12.28
N ILE A 33 -12.55 3.90 -12.82
CA ILE A 33 -12.19 3.32 -14.13
C ILE A 33 -11.33 2.10 -13.88
N ARG A 34 -11.68 1.00 -14.52
CA ARG A 34 -10.85 -0.21 -14.57
C ARG A 34 -10.42 -0.45 -16.00
N ALA A 35 -9.11 -0.45 -16.23
CA ALA A 35 -8.53 -0.69 -17.54
C ALA A 35 -7.49 -1.81 -17.43
N GLY A 36 -7.89 -3.03 -17.78
CA GLY A 36 -7.05 -4.22 -17.51
C GLY A 36 -6.83 -4.40 -16.02
N ASN A 37 -5.57 -4.35 -15.58
CA ASN A 37 -5.17 -4.50 -14.18
C ASN A 37 -5.05 -3.16 -13.44
N GLU A 38 -5.24 -2.03 -14.12
CA GLU A 38 -5.15 -0.70 -13.52
C GLU A 38 -6.52 -0.20 -13.07
N VAL A 39 -6.57 0.40 -11.89
CA VAL A 39 -7.79 1.00 -11.32
C VAL A 39 -7.51 2.45 -10.96
N TYR A 40 -8.34 3.32 -11.53
CA TYR A 40 -8.33 4.76 -11.28
C TYR A 40 -9.56 5.11 -10.46
N ASP A 41 -9.36 5.48 -9.19
CA ASP A 41 -10.44 5.80 -8.27
C ASP A 41 -10.60 7.32 -8.11
N TRP A 42 -11.69 7.86 -8.68
CA TRP A 42 -12.16 9.23 -8.47
C TRP A 42 -13.50 9.26 -7.70
N SER A 43 -13.80 8.20 -6.94
CA SER A 43 -14.99 8.17 -6.10
C SER A 43 -14.87 9.15 -4.92
N THR A 44 -16.01 9.54 -4.36
CA THR A 44 -16.04 10.37 -3.15
C THR A 44 -15.37 9.65 -1.98
N ASN A 45 -15.58 8.34 -1.86
CA ASN A 45 -14.97 7.51 -0.81
C ASN A 45 -13.46 7.40 -0.97
N GLY A 46 -12.95 7.20 -2.20
CA GLY A 46 -11.52 7.19 -2.50
C GLY A 46 -10.86 8.52 -2.14
N ARG A 47 -11.49 9.64 -2.50
CA ARG A 47 -11.01 11.00 -2.16
C ARG A 47 -10.99 11.26 -0.65
N MET A 48 -12.04 10.84 0.06
CA MET A 48 -12.12 10.97 1.52
C MET A 48 -11.01 10.17 2.21
N LYS A 49 -10.70 8.97 1.72
CA LYS A 49 -9.61 8.15 2.24
C LYS A 49 -8.25 8.83 2.03
N GLN A 50 -7.95 9.29 0.81
CA GLN A 50 -6.72 10.04 0.52
C GLN A 50 -6.59 11.29 1.39
N PHE A 51 -7.69 12.01 1.61
CA PHE A 51 -7.73 13.18 2.47
C PHE A 51 -7.46 12.82 3.94
N ALA A 52 -8.10 11.76 4.45
CA ALA A 52 -7.87 11.27 5.81
C ALA A 52 -6.40 10.82 6.02
N ASP A 53 -5.81 10.14 5.04
CA ASP A 53 -4.41 9.71 5.08
C ASP A 53 -3.46 10.93 5.11
N LYS A 54 -3.70 11.95 4.31
CA LYS A 54 -2.94 13.20 4.34
C LYS A 54 -3.11 13.95 5.66
N LEU A 55 -4.34 14.05 6.18
CA LEU A 55 -4.59 14.67 7.49
C LEU A 55 -3.86 13.98 8.62
N SER A 56 -3.78 12.66 8.61
CA SER A 56 -3.06 11.89 9.61
C SER A 56 -1.55 12.17 9.61
N GLN A 57 -1.00 12.52 8.44
CA GLN A 57 0.40 12.93 8.29
C GLN A 57 0.64 14.37 8.79
N VAL A 58 -0.29 15.29 8.53
CA VAL A 58 -0.19 16.72 8.93
C VAL A 58 -0.40 16.92 10.44
N GLY A 59 -1.30 16.16 11.06
CA GLY A 59 -1.59 16.25 12.50
C GLY A 59 -0.41 15.95 13.43
N LYS A 60 0.70 15.45 12.88
CA LYS A 60 1.91 15.10 13.64
C LYS A 60 2.88 16.27 13.91
N THR A 61 2.68 17.46 13.31
CA THR A 61 3.71 18.52 13.29
C THR A 61 3.27 19.95 13.62
N ALA A 62 2.02 20.25 13.90
CA ALA A 62 1.56 21.65 13.99
C ALA A 62 0.75 22.00 15.24
N SER A 63 0.94 23.23 15.75
CA SER A 63 0.06 23.89 16.74
C SER A 63 -1.33 24.18 16.11
N GLU A 64 -2.38 24.32 16.95
CA GLU A 64 -3.78 24.49 16.50
C GLU A 64 -3.99 25.54 15.40
N GLN A 65 -3.29 26.66 15.43
CA GLN A 65 -3.39 27.72 14.42
C GLN A 65 -2.65 27.38 13.11
N GLY A 66 -1.59 26.58 13.18
CA GLY A 66 -0.85 26.07 12.02
C GLY A 66 -1.64 25.01 11.25
N ILE A 67 -2.47 24.22 11.93
CA ILE A 67 -3.27 23.17 11.30
C ILE A 67 -4.31 23.77 10.32
N ILE A 68 -4.96 24.88 10.69
CA ILE A 68 -5.99 25.50 9.82
C ILE A 68 -5.39 26.11 8.56
N SER A 69 -4.21 26.72 8.63
CA SER A 69 -3.54 27.30 7.47
C SER A 69 -2.97 26.22 6.55
N ILE A 70 -2.42 25.15 7.11
CA ILE A 70 -1.93 23.99 6.37
C ILE A 70 -3.11 23.26 5.69
N LEU A 71 -4.23 23.08 6.41
CA LEU A 71 -5.44 22.48 5.85
C LEU A 71 -6.03 23.29 4.69
N LYS A 72 -6.02 24.62 4.79
CA LYS A 72 -6.46 25.49 3.67
C LYS A 72 -5.54 25.36 2.47
N GLY A 73 -4.22 25.40 2.64
CA GLY A 73 -3.25 25.21 1.56
C GLY A 73 -3.38 23.82 0.91
N GLU A 74 -3.48 22.76 1.72
CA GLU A 74 -3.66 21.39 1.21
C GLU A 74 -5.02 21.18 0.49
N ILE A 75 -6.09 21.89 0.91
CA ILE A 75 -7.37 21.85 0.20
C ILE A 75 -7.31 22.60 -1.13
N GLU A 76 -6.62 23.75 -1.19
CA GLU A 76 -6.42 24.53 -2.40
C GLU A 76 -5.49 23.82 -3.40
N ASP A 77 -4.43 23.17 -2.91
CA ASP A 77 -3.46 22.43 -3.72
C ASP A 77 -3.85 20.94 -3.92
N PHE A 78 -5.01 20.52 -3.40
CA PHE A 78 -5.48 19.13 -3.50
C PHE A 78 -5.75 18.76 -4.96
N ASN A 79 -4.68 18.43 -5.64
CA ASN A 79 -4.72 17.93 -7.01
C ASN A 79 -5.20 16.48 -6.98
N LEU A 80 -6.42 16.28 -7.45
CA LEU A 80 -7.08 14.98 -7.52
C LEU A 80 -6.36 14.08 -8.54
N GLN A 81 -5.27 13.47 -8.11
CA GLN A 81 -4.64 12.41 -8.88
C GLN A 81 -5.39 11.11 -8.61
N ALA A 82 -5.74 10.40 -9.68
CA ALA A 82 -6.23 9.03 -9.54
C ALA A 82 -5.15 8.18 -8.87
N GLN A 83 -5.52 7.42 -7.87
CA GLN A 83 -4.61 6.44 -7.31
C GLN A 83 -4.49 5.29 -8.30
N GLU A 84 -3.34 5.17 -8.96
CA GLU A 84 -3.02 4.05 -9.82
C GLU A 84 -2.66 2.85 -8.95
N ASN A 85 -3.60 1.95 -8.76
CA ASN A 85 -3.36 0.69 -8.08
C ASN A 85 -3.41 -0.44 -9.10
N GLU A 86 -2.36 -1.21 -9.19
CA GLU A 86 -2.38 -2.47 -9.92
C GLU A 86 -3.11 -3.53 -9.11
N ILE A 87 -3.95 -4.28 -9.81
CA ILE A 87 -4.74 -5.35 -9.24
C ILE A 87 -4.41 -6.64 -9.96
N GLY A 88 -3.93 -7.60 -9.20
CA GLY A 88 -3.71 -8.95 -9.67
C GLY A 88 -4.76 -9.93 -9.18
N SER A 89 -4.60 -11.16 -9.61
CA SER A 89 -5.37 -12.32 -9.13
C SER A 89 -4.43 -13.47 -8.78
N VAL A 90 -4.77 -14.20 -7.73
CA VAL A 90 -4.03 -15.39 -7.32
C VAL A 90 -4.18 -16.47 -8.40
N SER A 91 -3.06 -16.97 -8.90
CA SER A 91 -3.02 -18.11 -9.83
C SER A 91 -2.83 -19.44 -9.11
N TRP A 92 -2.15 -19.42 -7.98
CA TRP A 92 -1.89 -20.58 -7.14
C TRP A 92 -1.63 -20.15 -5.70
N VAL A 93 -2.02 -20.95 -4.72
CA VAL A 93 -1.73 -20.74 -3.30
C VAL A 93 -1.48 -22.08 -2.61
N GLY A 94 -0.49 -22.12 -1.74
CA GLY A 94 -0.14 -23.28 -0.92
C GLY A 94 1.11 -23.03 -0.09
N ASP A 95 1.21 -23.72 1.04
CA ASP A 95 2.37 -23.71 1.95
C ASP A 95 2.82 -22.28 2.36
N GLY A 96 1.88 -21.34 2.51
CA GLY A 96 2.20 -19.97 2.87
C GLY A 96 2.75 -19.10 1.73
N ILE A 97 2.67 -19.59 0.49
CA ILE A 97 3.09 -18.87 -0.73
C ILE A 97 1.88 -18.69 -1.63
N ALA A 98 1.78 -17.54 -2.27
CA ALA A 98 0.82 -17.28 -3.32
C ALA A 98 1.50 -16.75 -4.58
N ASN A 99 1.16 -17.33 -5.73
CA ASN A 99 1.52 -16.78 -7.02
C ASN A 99 0.39 -15.87 -7.51
N VAL A 100 0.75 -14.71 -8.02
CA VAL A 100 -0.21 -13.68 -8.43
C VAL A 100 0.13 -13.20 -9.83
N ASN A 101 -0.87 -13.16 -10.71
CA ASN A 101 -0.77 -12.64 -12.06
C ASN A 101 -1.39 -11.25 -12.14
N GLY A 102 -0.92 -10.42 -13.08
CA GLY A 102 -1.52 -9.14 -13.39
C GLY A 102 -1.01 -7.98 -12.54
N ILE A 103 0.11 -8.16 -11.86
CA ILE A 103 0.86 -7.08 -11.23
C ILE A 103 2.23 -7.01 -11.92
N ASP A 104 2.36 -6.09 -12.86
CA ASP A 104 3.52 -6.03 -13.76
C ASP A 104 4.66 -5.16 -13.21
N HIS A 105 4.35 -4.23 -12.31
CA HIS A 105 5.32 -3.27 -11.75
C HIS A 105 5.65 -3.51 -10.28
N ALA A 106 5.33 -4.71 -9.74
CA ALA A 106 5.70 -5.04 -8.37
C ALA A 106 7.22 -5.08 -8.20
N GLU A 107 7.68 -4.55 -7.07
CA GLU A 107 9.08 -4.60 -6.69
C GLU A 107 9.33 -5.73 -5.67
N TYR A 108 10.54 -6.29 -5.72
CA TYR A 108 11.00 -7.23 -4.69
C TYR A 108 10.89 -6.61 -3.29
N GLY A 109 10.34 -7.35 -2.34
CA GLY A 109 10.11 -6.89 -0.97
C GLY A 109 8.88 -5.98 -0.81
N GLU A 110 8.08 -5.75 -1.85
CA GLU A 110 6.86 -4.95 -1.74
C GLU A 110 5.75 -5.71 -1.02
N ILE A 111 4.95 -4.98 -0.23
CA ILE A 111 3.75 -5.53 0.42
C ILE A 111 2.57 -5.47 -0.54
N VAL A 112 1.88 -6.58 -0.66
CA VAL A 112 0.59 -6.72 -1.34
C VAL A 112 -0.50 -7.08 -0.35
N ILE A 113 -1.75 -6.73 -0.64
CA ILE A 113 -2.90 -7.01 0.23
C ILE A 113 -3.91 -7.84 -0.56
N PHE A 114 -4.28 -8.97 -0.01
CA PHE A 114 -5.31 -9.85 -0.54
C PHE A 114 -6.71 -9.39 -0.11
N ASP A 115 -7.75 -9.70 -0.87
CA ASP A 115 -9.14 -9.33 -0.53
C ASP A 115 -9.59 -9.85 0.85
N SER A 116 -8.99 -10.93 1.34
CA SER A 116 -9.18 -11.45 2.70
C SER A 116 -8.60 -10.54 3.80
N GLY A 117 -7.83 -9.49 3.43
CA GLY A 117 -7.08 -8.65 4.37
C GLY A 117 -5.71 -9.21 4.75
N VAL A 118 -5.39 -10.44 4.36
CA VAL A 118 -4.04 -11.02 4.55
C VAL A 118 -3.04 -10.19 3.73
N LYS A 119 -1.89 -9.93 4.33
CA LYS A 119 -0.77 -9.27 3.67
C LYS A 119 0.22 -10.29 3.15
N GLY A 120 0.86 -9.99 2.05
CA GLY A 120 1.98 -10.79 1.52
C GLY A 120 3.14 -9.88 1.13
N MET A 121 4.33 -10.45 1.06
CA MET A 121 5.53 -9.79 0.59
C MET A 121 5.97 -10.43 -0.72
N VAL A 122 6.22 -9.63 -1.73
CA VAL A 122 6.76 -10.06 -3.01
C VAL A 122 8.19 -10.55 -2.82
N GLN A 123 8.43 -11.83 -3.10
CA GLN A 123 9.74 -12.46 -2.95
C GLN A 123 10.34 -12.89 -4.29
N ASP A 124 9.50 -13.18 -5.27
CA ASP A 124 9.93 -13.59 -6.60
C ASP A 124 9.17 -12.76 -7.65
N VAL A 125 9.90 -12.19 -8.59
CA VAL A 125 9.32 -11.39 -9.69
C VAL A 125 9.71 -12.05 -11.00
N ARG A 126 8.73 -12.60 -11.69
CA ARG A 126 8.85 -13.20 -13.00
C ARG A 126 8.15 -12.35 -14.05
N ARG A 127 8.27 -12.75 -15.31
CA ARG A 127 7.70 -11.99 -16.41
C ARG A 127 6.18 -11.83 -16.35
N ASP A 128 5.47 -12.89 -15.99
CA ASP A 128 4.01 -12.96 -16.08
C ASP A 128 3.35 -13.21 -14.71
N GLU A 129 4.14 -13.45 -13.66
CA GLU A 129 3.66 -13.73 -12.31
C GLU A 129 4.64 -13.22 -11.24
N ILE A 130 4.12 -12.94 -10.06
CA ILE A 130 4.91 -12.67 -8.86
C ILE A 130 4.64 -13.74 -7.80
N GLY A 131 5.68 -14.16 -7.09
CA GLY A 131 5.59 -15.05 -5.93
C GLY A 131 5.59 -14.24 -4.64
N CYS A 132 4.59 -14.43 -3.79
CA CYS A 132 4.42 -13.71 -2.53
C CYS A 132 4.48 -14.67 -1.34
N ILE A 133 5.21 -14.31 -0.29
CA ILE A 133 5.14 -14.99 1.02
C ILE A 133 4.00 -14.36 1.81
N LEU A 134 3.11 -15.17 2.36
CA LEU A 134 1.95 -14.72 3.12
C LEU A 134 2.31 -14.45 4.59
N PHE A 135 1.83 -13.32 5.13
CA PHE A 135 1.90 -13.00 6.55
C PHE A 135 0.60 -13.34 7.26
N GLY A 136 0.19 -14.59 7.17
CA GLY A 136 -1.05 -15.09 7.76
C GLY A 136 -1.41 -16.45 7.22
N HIS A 137 -2.59 -16.93 7.61
CA HIS A 137 -3.10 -18.20 7.13
C HIS A 137 -3.60 -18.07 5.68
N ASP A 138 -3.26 -19.04 4.86
CA ASP A 138 -3.67 -19.14 3.46
C ASP A 138 -5.08 -19.68 3.25
N THR A 139 -5.75 -20.12 4.32
CA THR A 139 -7.07 -20.78 4.30
C THR A 139 -8.17 -19.94 3.66
N GLU A 140 -8.05 -18.62 3.71
CA GLU A 140 -9.03 -17.68 3.15
C GLU A 140 -8.65 -17.21 1.73
N ILE A 141 -7.47 -17.59 1.23
CA ILE A 141 -6.97 -17.24 -0.08
C ILE A 141 -7.21 -18.39 -1.04
N ARG A 142 -7.77 -18.12 -2.20
CA ARG A 142 -8.05 -19.10 -3.25
C ARG A 142 -7.57 -18.59 -4.60
N GLU A 143 -7.46 -19.47 -5.58
CA GLU A 143 -7.28 -19.09 -6.96
C GLU A 143 -8.37 -18.10 -7.39
N GLY A 144 -7.98 -17.04 -8.08
CA GLY A 144 -8.85 -15.94 -8.45
C GLY A 144 -9.06 -14.87 -7.37
N THR A 145 -8.55 -15.06 -6.13
CA THR A 145 -8.61 -14.02 -5.10
C THR A 145 -7.87 -12.78 -5.60
N ARG A 146 -8.51 -11.63 -5.43
CA ARG A 146 -7.97 -10.34 -5.83
C ARG A 146 -6.83 -9.92 -4.91
N VAL A 147 -5.79 -9.34 -5.51
CA VAL A 147 -4.61 -8.82 -4.80
C VAL A 147 -4.36 -7.40 -5.25
N VAL A 148 -4.09 -6.52 -4.28
CA VAL A 148 -3.82 -5.10 -4.53
C VAL A 148 -2.39 -4.78 -4.13
N ARG A 149 -1.68 -4.11 -5.01
CA ARG A 149 -0.34 -3.59 -4.76
C ARG A 149 -0.39 -2.39 -3.83
N THR A 150 0.57 -2.27 -2.91
CA THR A 150 0.65 -1.12 -2.00
C THR A 150 1.69 -0.07 -2.38
N GLY A 151 2.67 -0.41 -3.20
CA GLY A 151 3.81 0.44 -3.53
C GLY A 151 4.78 0.65 -2.36
N LYS A 152 4.63 -0.09 -1.25
CA LYS A 152 5.47 0.05 -0.06
C LYS A 152 6.28 -1.22 0.16
N ARG A 153 7.58 -1.09 0.34
CA ARG A 153 8.45 -2.21 0.72
C ARG A 153 8.13 -2.68 2.14
N ALA A 154 8.31 -3.98 2.38
CA ALA A 154 8.16 -4.57 3.70
C ALA A 154 9.09 -3.89 4.71
N GLY A 155 8.55 -3.51 5.84
CA GLY A 155 9.25 -2.80 6.89
C GLY A 155 8.39 -2.66 8.12
N ILE A 156 8.93 -2.05 9.14
CA ILE A 156 8.24 -1.78 10.40
C ILE A 156 8.25 -0.30 10.72
N PRO A 157 7.18 0.22 11.31
CA PRO A 157 7.17 1.53 11.90
C PRO A 157 8.10 1.56 13.11
N VAL A 158 8.77 2.67 13.32
CA VAL A 158 9.71 2.87 14.44
C VAL A 158 9.41 4.19 15.16
N GLY A 159 9.80 4.26 16.42
CA GLY A 159 9.64 5.46 17.25
C GLY A 159 9.68 5.14 18.74
N ASP A 160 9.78 6.16 19.56
CA ASP A 160 9.83 6.01 21.01
C ASP A 160 8.51 5.44 21.57
N GLY A 161 7.40 5.61 20.87
CA GLY A 161 6.11 5.06 21.25
C GLY A 161 6.05 3.53 21.27
N PHE A 162 7.02 2.84 20.67
CA PHE A 162 7.11 1.37 20.65
C PHE A 162 7.73 0.78 21.92
N LYS A 163 8.39 1.61 22.74
CA LYS A 163 9.01 1.14 23.99
C LYS A 163 7.94 0.62 24.96
N GLY A 164 8.10 -0.62 25.40
CA GLY A 164 7.17 -1.29 26.32
C GLY A 164 5.86 -1.77 25.70
N ARG A 165 5.73 -1.71 24.37
CA ARG A 165 4.57 -2.20 23.64
C ARG A 165 4.83 -3.58 23.02
N ILE A 166 3.77 -4.38 22.84
CA ILE A 166 3.83 -5.66 22.14
C ILE A 166 3.21 -5.48 20.77
N VAL A 167 3.97 -5.83 19.74
CA VAL A 167 3.58 -5.66 18.34
C VAL A 167 3.78 -6.96 17.56
N ASP A 168 3.06 -7.09 16.46
CA ASP A 168 3.25 -8.16 15.49
C ASP A 168 4.53 -7.92 14.64
N ALA A 169 4.82 -8.85 13.73
CA ALA A 169 5.98 -8.77 12.84
C ALA A 169 5.97 -7.57 11.87
N LEU A 170 4.82 -6.93 11.69
CA LEU A 170 4.64 -5.74 10.84
C LEU A 170 4.51 -4.45 11.65
N GLY A 171 4.68 -4.53 12.98
CA GLY A 171 4.61 -3.40 13.88
C GLY A 171 3.21 -2.99 14.32
N ALA A 172 2.16 -3.79 14.01
CA ALA A 172 0.82 -3.52 14.51
C ALA A 172 0.71 -3.93 16.01
N PRO A 173 0.10 -3.08 16.86
CA PRO A 173 -0.02 -3.38 18.29
C PRO A 173 -0.99 -4.54 18.54
N ILE A 174 -0.56 -5.51 19.35
CA ILE A 174 -1.34 -6.68 19.76
C ILE A 174 -1.60 -6.73 21.28
N ASP A 175 -1.15 -5.72 22.01
CA ASP A 175 -1.27 -5.61 23.46
C ASP A 175 -2.60 -4.99 23.95
N GLY A 176 -3.48 -4.61 23.03
CA GLY A 176 -4.77 -3.99 23.37
C GLY A 176 -4.67 -2.54 23.91
N ALA A 177 -3.46 -1.95 23.94
CA ALA A 177 -3.25 -0.60 24.47
C ALA A 177 -3.46 0.52 23.42
N GLY A 178 -4.10 0.19 22.30
CA GLY A 178 -4.43 1.16 21.23
C GLY A 178 -3.29 1.45 20.26
N PRO A 179 -3.50 2.35 19.30
CA PRO A 179 -2.52 2.65 18.25
C PRO A 179 -1.23 3.25 18.81
N ILE A 180 -0.11 2.98 18.17
CA ILE A 180 1.21 3.48 18.52
C ILE A 180 1.55 4.68 17.64
N LYS A 181 2.11 5.74 18.22
CA LYS A 181 2.61 6.88 17.45
C LYS A 181 3.90 6.47 16.74
N GLU A 182 3.85 6.49 15.43
CA GLU A 182 5.00 6.25 14.57
C GLU A 182 5.80 7.54 14.37
N GLU A 183 7.13 7.45 14.35
CA GLU A 183 8.05 8.56 14.08
C GLU A 183 8.80 8.37 12.77
N GLY A 184 8.86 7.14 12.28
CA GLY A 184 9.51 6.76 11.04
C GLY A 184 9.15 5.34 10.61
N TYR A 185 9.70 4.94 9.48
CA TYR A 185 9.53 3.60 8.91
C TYR A 185 10.88 3.05 8.47
N ARG A 186 11.20 1.81 8.82
CA ARG A 186 12.43 1.14 8.42
C ARG A 186 12.12 -0.11 7.60
N PRO A 187 12.66 -0.22 6.38
CA PRO A 187 12.57 -1.45 5.60
C PRO A 187 13.25 -2.61 6.33
N ILE A 188 12.74 -3.83 6.16
CA ILE A 188 13.32 -5.05 6.72
C ILE A 188 14.69 -5.29 6.10
N GLU A 189 14.81 -5.09 4.78
CA GLU A 189 16.08 -5.26 4.06
C GLU A 189 16.75 -3.92 3.83
N GLN A 190 17.99 -3.80 4.28
CA GLN A 190 18.86 -2.64 4.05
C GLN A 190 20.25 -3.12 3.68
N PRO A 191 20.98 -2.33 2.86
CA PRO A 191 22.39 -2.60 2.63
C PRO A 191 23.16 -2.66 3.95
N ALA A 192 24.02 -3.64 4.11
CA ALA A 192 24.89 -3.70 5.28
C ALA A 192 25.82 -2.47 5.32
N PRO A 193 26.10 -1.92 6.51
CA PRO A 193 27.03 -0.82 6.65
C PRO A 193 28.43 -1.24 6.15
N SER A 194 29.12 -0.30 5.51
CA SER A 194 30.47 -0.53 5.00
C SER A 194 31.48 -0.79 6.13
N ILE A 195 32.65 -1.30 5.80
CA ILE A 195 33.70 -1.56 6.79
C ILE A 195 34.11 -0.27 7.53
N VAL A 196 34.07 0.86 6.83
CA VAL A 196 34.43 2.18 7.37
C VAL A 196 33.39 2.69 8.38
N ASP A 197 32.12 2.33 8.19
CA ASP A 197 31.00 2.75 9.03
C ASP A 197 30.83 1.88 10.28
N ARG A 198 31.54 0.75 10.37
CA ARG A 198 31.44 -0.17 11.49
C ARG A 198 32.39 0.22 12.61
N GLN A 199 31.85 0.28 13.83
CA GLN A 199 32.69 0.37 15.01
C GLN A 199 33.36 -0.97 15.34
N SER A 200 34.56 -0.92 15.91
CA SER A 200 35.19 -2.12 16.49
C SER A 200 34.30 -2.69 17.60
N VAL A 201 34.20 -4.01 17.66
CA VAL A 201 33.45 -4.71 18.71
C VAL A 201 34.11 -4.49 20.04
N GLY A 202 33.62 -3.49 20.79
CA GLY A 202 34.11 -3.18 22.14
C GLY A 202 33.22 -3.68 23.27
N VAL A 203 31.92 -3.90 22.97
CA VAL A 203 30.92 -4.37 23.92
C VAL A 203 30.08 -5.46 23.28
N PRO A 204 29.95 -6.65 23.92
CA PRO A 204 29.06 -7.68 23.41
C PRO A 204 27.60 -7.23 23.50
N MET A 205 26.76 -7.62 22.53
CA MET A 205 25.32 -7.43 22.61
C MET A 205 24.72 -8.53 23.48
N GLU A 206 24.10 -8.15 24.59
CA GLU A 206 23.34 -9.08 25.42
C GLU A 206 21.97 -9.31 24.78
N THR A 207 21.67 -10.53 24.38
CA THR A 207 20.43 -10.89 23.70
C THR A 207 19.48 -11.71 24.56
N GLY A 208 19.64 -11.72 25.86
CA GLY A 208 18.75 -12.39 26.80
C GLY A 208 18.89 -13.90 26.86
#